data_c1b905dabc6abcbc41b8c30b678794e5
#
_entry.id   c1b905dabc6abcbc41b8c30b678794e5
#
_cell.length_a   1.000
_cell.length_b   1.000
_cell.length_c   1.000
_cell.angle_alpha   90.00
_cell.angle_beta   90.00
_cell.angle_gamma   90.00
#
_symmetry.space_group_name_H-M   'P 1'
#
loop_
_entity.id
_entity.type
_entity.pdbx_description
1 polymer ?
#
loop_
_entity_poly.entity_id
_entity_poly.type
_entity_poly.pdbx_seq_one_letter_code
_entity_poly.pdbx_strand_id
1 'polypeptide(L)'
;MQRATLFLTLALGALACSACSGAARNNSFDDDAGVGTGEGGVVGPVGSSGGLGGSDGGIDGTAASGAPLLYAHTDTTLFQLDPQNIGGSAMTVGDFDCVGKNGPAKTMTDIAVAKDGKLYGVSEGAAFPLTIQGSTVHCETTWQLPQTKFYGLTVAPENTLDPQEVLIAADGLGGLYKIDATSGVPTQVGTLGTDPKTSLPWALSGDIVFLANSGNPIGFATVRTCPSGKPCATVDTLIEVDVKAIKPGTQSVLKSVRGATSKGSWCKNSASPQTFGSMFGIVAYKDVVYGFSRAGDIVEIHNTDGSACLVSSDTSRKYAGAGITTIAPVVAPVN
;
A
#
# COMPACT_ATOMS: atom_id res chain seq x y z
N MET A 1 -57.56 -61.05 -16.82
CA MET A 1 -56.64 -60.02 -17.36
C MET A 1 -56.73 -58.81 -16.46
N GLN A 2 -55.84 -58.74 -15.46
CA GLN A 2 -55.74 -57.64 -14.51
C GLN A 2 -54.52 -56.77 -14.86
N ARG A 3 -54.77 -55.51 -15.17
CA ARG A 3 -53.69 -54.52 -15.40
C ARG A 3 -53.30 -53.90 -14.05
N ALA A 4 -52.09 -54.12 -13.64
CA ALA A 4 -51.46 -53.46 -12.49
C ALA A 4 -50.94 -52.10 -12.94
N THR A 5 -51.42 -51.02 -12.29
CA THR A 5 -50.98 -49.65 -12.47
C THR A 5 -49.90 -49.39 -11.43
N LEU A 6 -48.68 -49.15 -11.88
CA LEU A 6 -47.53 -48.82 -11.05
C LEU A 6 -47.49 -47.30 -10.83
N PHE A 7 -47.71 -46.81 -9.59
CA PHE A 7 -47.50 -45.43 -9.21
C PHE A 7 -46.02 -45.19 -8.84
N LEU A 8 -45.38 -44.36 -9.62
CA LEU A 8 -44.02 -43.93 -9.39
C LEU A 8 -44.08 -42.61 -8.59
N THR A 9 -43.84 -42.65 -7.29
CA THR A 9 -43.71 -41.47 -6.44
C THR A 9 -42.32 -40.85 -6.59
N LEU A 10 -42.23 -39.70 -7.26
CA LEU A 10 -41.00 -38.85 -7.27
C LEU A 10 -40.92 -38.12 -5.92
N ALA A 11 -39.95 -38.48 -5.13
CA ALA A 11 -39.53 -37.68 -3.97
C ALA A 11 -38.61 -36.53 -4.45
N LEU A 12 -39.14 -35.31 -4.42
CA LEU A 12 -38.31 -34.10 -4.54
C LEU A 12 -37.52 -33.93 -3.25
N GLY A 13 -36.22 -34.25 -3.30
CA GLY A 13 -35.28 -33.88 -2.26
C GLY A 13 -34.93 -32.39 -2.38
N ALA A 14 -35.44 -31.58 -1.46
CA ALA A 14 -35.03 -30.22 -1.28
C ALA A 14 -33.58 -30.20 -0.74
N LEU A 15 -32.60 -29.91 -1.60
CA LEU A 15 -31.27 -29.51 -1.13
C LEU A 15 -31.39 -28.12 -0.49
N ALA A 16 -31.41 -28.09 0.81
CA ALA A 16 -31.19 -26.86 1.58
C ALA A 16 -29.68 -26.50 1.40
N CYS A 17 -29.40 -25.55 0.53
CA CYS A 17 -28.12 -24.84 0.55
C CYS A 17 -28.07 -24.09 1.87
N SER A 18 -27.38 -24.64 2.87
CA SER A 18 -26.91 -23.88 4.01
C SER A 18 -26.01 -22.76 3.48
N ALA A 19 -26.52 -21.54 3.53
CA ALA A 19 -25.73 -20.35 3.33
C ALA A 19 -24.53 -20.43 4.28
N CYS A 20 -23.33 -20.64 3.74
CA CYS A 20 -22.11 -20.35 4.43
C CYS A 20 -22.13 -18.84 4.71
N SER A 21 -22.60 -18.48 5.91
CA SER A 21 -22.29 -17.19 6.50
C SER A 21 -20.77 -17.16 6.68
N GLY A 22 -20.09 -16.56 5.71
CA GLY A 22 -18.70 -16.21 5.84
C GLY A 22 -18.56 -15.33 7.07
N ALA A 23 -17.95 -15.86 8.11
CA ALA A 23 -17.54 -15.08 9.26
C ALA A 23 -16.69 -13.94 8.70
N ALA A 24 -17.16 -12.70 8.90
CA ALA A 24 -16.38 -11.50 8.60
C ALA A 24 -15.05 -11.66 9.35
N ARG A 25 -13.98 -11.87 8.61
CA ARG A 25 -12.63 -11.84 9.17
C ARG A 25 -12.41 -10.40 9.59
N ASN A 26 -12.38 -10.14 10.88
CA ASN A 26 -11.87 -8.88 11.40
C ASN A 26 -10.38 -8.82 11.10
N ASN A 27 -10.04 -8.42 9.89
CA ASN A 27 -8.73 -7.90 9.56
C ASN A 27 -8.71 -6.45 10.08
N SER A 28 -8.79 -6.29 11.40
CA SER A 28 -8.51 -5.00 11.98
C SER A 28 -7.03 -4.74 11.76
N PHE A 29 -6.72 -3.78 10.94
CA PHE A 29 -5.44 -3.07 10.94
C PHE A 29 -5.35 -2.18 12.18
N ASP A 30 -6.31 -2.33 13.12
CA ASP A 30 -6.38 -1.59 14.35
C ASP A 30 -5.45 -2.20 15.40
N ASP A 31 -4.45 -1.40 15.77
CA ASP A 31 -3.84 -1.27 17.08
C ASP A 31 -3.20 -2.49 17.76
N ASP A 32 -1.95 -2.77 17.38
CA ASP A 32 -0.95 -3.23 18.34
C ASP A 32 0.06 -2.09 18.66
N ALA A 33 -0.47 -0.92 19.05
CA ALA A 33 0.31 0.12 19.70
C ALA A 33 0.08 -0.01 21.21
N GLY A 34 0.96 -0.71 21.89
CA GLY A 34 1.00 -0.76 23.37
C GLY A 34 0.97 0.65 23.95
N VAL A 35 -0.01 0.90 24.80
CA VAL A 35 -0.15 2.11 25.59
C VAL A 35 1.00 2.17 26.60
N GLY A 36 2.03 2.95 26.27
CA GLY A 36 3.04 3.41 27.22
C GLY A 36 2.63 4.77 27.74
N THR A 37 2.05 4.81 28.96
CA THR A 37 1.87 6.04 29.71
C THR A 37 3.23 6.52 30.21
N GLY A 38 3.67 7.70 29.73
CA GLY A 38 4.85 8.40 30.21
C GLY A 38 4.57 9.89 30.26
N GLU A 39 4.39 10.39 31.49
CA GLU A 39 4.20 11.80 31.81
C GLU A 39 5.48 12.63 31.65
N GLY A 40 5.32 13.87 31.21
CA GLY A 40 5.99 15.05 31.78
C GLY A 40 7.36 15.43 31.26
N GLY A 41 7.44 16.61 30.65
CA GLY A 41 8.69 17.34 30.44
C GLY A 41 8.51 18.64 29.68
N VAL A 42 8.10 19.70 30.40
CA VAL A 42 8.10 21.08 29.90
C VAL A 42 9.54 21.59 29.88
N VAL A 43 10.05 22.07 28.75
CA VAL A 43 11.19 23.02 28.74
C VAL A 43 10.94 24.07 27.63
N GLY A 44 11.05 25.31 28.07
CA GLY A 44 10.76 26.52 27.36
C GLY A 44 11.80 26.96 26.31
N PRO A 45 11.63 28.18 25.75
CA PRO A 45 12.17 28.57 24.46
C PRO A 45 13.57 29.21 24.57
N VAL A 46 14.43 28.97 23.59
CA VAL A 46 15.59 29.83 23.36
C VAL A 46 15.59 30.31 21.93
N GLY A 47 15.72 31.58 21.81
CA GLY A 47 15.51 32.34 20.61
C GLY A 47 16.70 32.50 19.69
N SER A 48 16.36 33.06 18.55
CA SER A 48 16.98 34.14 17.82
C SER A 48 18.14 33.88 16.88
N SER A 49 17.83 34.16 15.68
CA SER A 49 18.44 35.07 14.68
C SER A 49 19.46 34.46 13.69
N GLY A 50 19.13 34.69 12.42
CA GLY A 50 20.04 34.59 11.29
C GLY A 50 19.26 34.52 9.98
N GLY A 51 18.76 35.68 9.53
CA GLY A 51 18.16 35.79 8.21
C GLY A 51 19.23 35.70 7.12
N LEU A 52 18.91 35.04 6.02
CA LEU A 52 19.44 35.26 4.69
C LEU A 52 18.36 34.97 3.66
N GLY A 53 18.07 36.01 2.90
CA GLY A 53 17.65 36.07 1.52
C GLY A 53 16.55 35.14 1.03
N GLY A 54 15.36 35.72 0.84
CA GLY A 54 14.25 35.09 0.16
C GLY A 54 14.62 34.62 -1.25
N SER A 55 14.13 33.47 -1.54
CA SER A 55 13.76 33.04 -2.88
C SER A 55 12.37 32.45 -2.70
N ASP A 56 11.36 33.21 -3.11
CA ASP A 56 9.99 32.70 -3.22
C ASP A 56 9.95 31.63 -4.30
N GLY A 57 10.40 30.43 -3.93
CA GLY A 57 10.19 29.23 -4.69
C GLY A 57 8.88 28.62 -4.26
N GLY A 58 7.79 29.04 -4.89
CA GLY A 58 6.58 28.25 -4.89
C GLY A 58 6.97 26.83 -5.33
N ILE A 59 6.67 25.84 -4.49
CA ILE A 59 6.86 24.44 -4.85
C ILE A 59 5.73 24.14 -5.84
N ASP A 60 5.91 24.52 -7.11
CA ASP A 60 5.18 23.88 -8.19
C ASP A 60 5.62 22.45 -8.20
N GLY A 61 4.69 21.53 -7.86
CA GLY A 61 4.91 20.07 -7.88
C GLY A 61 5.17 19.50 -9.28
N THR A 62 5.67 20.31 -10.20
CA THR A 62 6.17 19.89 -11.50
C THR A 62 7.62 19.46 -11.32
N ALA A 63 7.82 18.13 -11.23
CA ALA A 63 9.14 17.54 -11.37
C ALA A 63 9.84 18.13 -12.61
N ALA A 64 11.06 18.63 -12.44
CA ALA A 64 11.97 18.83 -13.55
C ALA A 64 11.97 17.49 -14.32
N SER A 65 11.67 17.51 -15.61
CA SER A 65 11.41 16.34 -16.45
C SER A 65 12.45 15.24 -16.21
N GLY A 66 12.09 14.20 -15.46
CA GLY A 66 12.88 12.98 -15.30
C GLY A 66 13.31 12.57 -13.89
N ALA A 67 13.22 13.41 -12.85
CA ALA A 67 13.55 12.98 -11.49
C ALA A 67 12.33 12.31 -10.84
N PRO A 68 12.50 11.13 -10.19
CA PRO A 68 11.40 10.48 -9.49
C PRO A 68 10.97 11.28 -8.26
N LEU A 69 9.66 11.41 -8.05
CA LEU A 69 9.06 11.98 -6.85
C LEU A 69 8.68 10.85 -5.90
N LEU A 70 9.08 10.97 -4.65
CA LEU A 70 8.76 10.03 -3.58
C LEU A 70 8.07 10.77 -2.46
N TYR A 71 6.94 10.22 -2.05
CA TYR A 71 6.16 10.71 -0.92
C TYR A 71 5.86 9.57 0.06
N ALA A 72 5.78 9.92 1.34
CA ALA A 72 5.21 9.08 2.38
C ALA A 72 4.22 9.92 3.20
N HIS A 73 3.31 9.28 3.91
CA HIS A 73 2.34 10.02 4.69
C HIS A 73 2.03 9.33 6.01
N THR A 74 1.57 10.11 6.98
CA THR A 74 0.86 9.64 8.16
C THR A 74 -0.65 9.64 7.88
N ASP A 75 -1.47 9.37 8.85
CA ASP A 75 -2.93 9.41 8.71
C ASP A 75 -3.45 10.73 8.12
N THR A 76 -2.73 11.83 8.34
CA THR A 76 -3.21 13.19 8.01
C THR A 76 -2.21 14.06 7.26
N THR A 77 -0.92 13.72 7.23
CA THR A 77 0.14 14.62 6.75
C THR A 77 0.98 13.95 5.67
N LEU A 78 1.21 14.66 4.57
CA LEU A 78 2.08 14.25 3.46
C LEU A 78 3.50 14.78 3.66
N PHE A 79 4.48 13.92 3.37
CA PHE A 79 5.92 14.23 3.38
C PHE A 79 6.53 13.90 2.03
N GLN A 80 7.49 14.71 1.59
CA GLN A 80 8.35 14.40 0.44
C GLN A 80 9.71 13.94 0.93
N LEU A 81 10.26 12.89 0.31
CA LEU A 81 11.57 12.35 0.60
C LEU A 81 12.45 12.43 -0.65
N ASP A 82 13.77 12.49 -0.43
CA ASP A 82 14.75 12.36 -1.50
C ASP A 82 14.95 10.87 -1.85
N PRO A 83 14.62 10.42 -3.07
CA PRO A 83 14.83 9.04 -3.48
C PRO A 83 16.29 8.58 -3.41
N GLN A 84 17.25 9.51 -3.43
CA GLN A 84 18.68 9.18 -3.31
C GLN A 84 19.15 9.11 -1.85
N ASN A 85 18.33 9.60 -0.91
CA ASN A 85 18.62 9.61 0.52
C ASN A 85 17.35 9.39 1.35
N ILE A 86 16.70 8.23 1.13
CA ILE A 86 15.39 7.90 1.70
C ILE A 86 15.41 7.88 3.25
N GLY A 87 16.54 7.53 3.85
CA GLY A 87 16.71 7.60 5.32
C GLY A 87 17.00 9.00 5.88
N GLY A 88 17.09 10.00 5.01
CA GLY A 88 17.32 11.40 5.39
C GLY A 88 16.10 12.11 5.91
N SER A 89 16.20 13.45 6.03
CA SER A 89 15.08 14.26 6.50
C SER A 89 13.95 14.29 5.48
N ALA A 90 12.75 13.89 5.92
CA ALA A 90 11.54 14.06 5.13
C ALA A 90 11.03 15.51 5.30
N MET A 91 10.69 16.14 4.19
CA MET A 91 10.11 17.49 4.16
C MET A 91 8.60 17.40 4.30
N THR A 92 8.03 18.12 5.25
CA THR A 92 6.56 18.24 5.37
C THR A 92 6.03 19.01 4.18
N VAL A 93 5.10 18.41 3.44
CA VAL A 93 4.39 19.05 2.32
C VAL A 93 3.14 19.75 2.83
N GLY A 94 2.29 19.05 3.59
CA GLY A 94 1.07 19.63 4.14
C GLY A 94 0.11 18.57 4.67
N ASP A 95 -0.98 19.03 5.27
CA ASP A 95 -2.05 18.18 5.76
C ASP A 95 -3.13 17.97 4.70
N PHE A 96 -3.68 16.74 4.65
CA PHE A 96 -4.82 16.43 3.80
C PHE A 96 -6.09 17.10 4.35
N ASP A 97 -6.80 17.87 3.53
CA ASP A 97 -8.00 18.58 3.95
C ASP A 97 -9.28 17.72 3.97
N CYS A 98 -9.22 16.52 3.38
CA CYS A 98 -10.35 15.59 3.32
C CYS A 98 -10.37 14.53 4.42
N VAL A 99 -9.37 14.50 5.31
CA VAL A 99 -9.29 13.51 6.40
C VAL A 99 -9.23 14.18 7.78
N GLY A 100 -9.42 13.39 8.82
CA GLY A 100 -9.40 13.88 10.20
C GLY A 100 -10.73 14.47 10.64
N LYS A 101 -10.69 15.42 11.60
CA LYS A 101 -11.89 15.95 12.28
C LYS A 101 -12.88 16.64 11.35
N ASN A 102 -12.40 17.26 10.29
CA ASN A 102 -13.21 18.07 9.37
C ASN A 102 -13.43 17.40 8.01
N GLY A 103 -12.83 16.26 7.77
CA GLY A 103 -12.93 15.53 6.50
C GLY A 103 -13.99 14.44 6.49
N PRO A 104 -14.40 13.97 5.31
CA PRO A 104 -15.33 12.84 5.14
C PRO A 104 -14.71 11.49 5.57
N ALA A 105 -13.40 11.39 5.65
CA ALA A 105 -12.65 10.22 6.06
C ALA A 105 -11.84 10.48 7.34
N LYS A 106 -11.56 9.43 8.10
CA LYS A 106 -10.77 9.58 9.34
C LYS A 106 -9.29 9.69 9.04
N THR A 107 -8.80 8.87 8.12
CA THR A 107 -7.38 8.71 7.81
C THR A 107 -7.19 8.53 6.31
N MET A 108 -6.06 8.99 5.77
CA MET A 108 -5.55 8.54 4.49
C MET A 108 -4.92 7.16 4.71
N THR A 109 -5.35 6.17 3.94
CA THR A 109 -4.82 4.81 4.09
C THR A 109 -3.63 4.56 3.18
N ASP A 110 -3.61 5.19 1.99
CA ASP A 110 -2.47 5.11 1.09
C ASP A 110 -2.50 6.17 -0.02
N ILE A 111 -1.36 6.34 -0.71
CA ILE A 111 -1.17 7.28 -1.83
C ILE A 111 -0.46 6.61 -3.00
N ALA A 112 -0.74 7.10 -4.21
CA ALA A 112 -0.03 6.73 -5.44
C ALA A 112 0.46 7.97 -6.20
N VAL A 113 1.55 7.80 -6.96
CA VAL A 113 2.15 8.87 -7.76
C VAL A 113 2.25 8.42 -9.22
N ALA A 114 1.58 9.12 -10.10
CA ALA A 114 1.66 8.87 -11.55
C ALA A 114 3.00 9.37 -12.14
N LYS A 115 3.31 8.97 -13.36
CA LYS A 115 4.57 9.35 -14.05
C LYS A 115 4.77 10.86 -14.19
N ASP A 116 3.66 11.62 -14.30
CA ASP A 116 3.65 13.07 -14.42
C ASP A 116 3.65 13.80 -13.07
N GLY A 117 3.77 13.05 -11.96
CA GLY A 117 3.78 13.59 -10.60
C GLY A 117 2.40 13.80 -10.00
N LYS A 118 1.31 13.48 -10.71
CA LYS A 118 -0.03 13.53 -10.12
C LYS A 118 -0.14 12.58 -8.95
N LEU A 119 -0.72 13.09 -7.87
CA LEU A 119 -0.97 12.37 -6.65
C LEU A 119 -2.41 11.88 -6.58
N TYR A 120 -2.57 10.70 -6.04
CA TYR A 120 -3.86 10.11 -5.70
C TYR A 120 -3.81 9.59 -4.27
N GLY A 121 -4.94 9.65 -3.57
CA GLY A 121 -5.06 9.09 -2.24
C GLY A 121 -6.25 8.16 -2.14
N VAL A 122 -6.20 7.23 -1.21
CA VAL A 122 -7.32 6.38 -0.84
C VAL A 122 -7.51 6.42 0.67
N SER A 123 -8.76 6.39 1.09
CA SER A 123 -9.18 6.18 2.47
C SER A 123 -10.03 4.91 2.55
N GLU A 124 -10.56 4.57 3.74
CA GLU A 124 -11.39 3.38 3.91
C GLU A 124 -12.59 3.28 2.95
N GLY A 125 -13.17 4.39 2.54
CA GLY A 125 -14.40 4.41 1.74
C GLY A 125 -14.40 5.39 0.57
N ALA A 126 -13.25 6.02 0.26
CA ALA A 126 -13.15 7.01 -0.80
C ALA A 126 -11.76 7.04 -1.43
N ALA A 127 -11.67 7.51 -2.67
CA ALA A 127 -10.42 7.85 -3.33
C ALA A 127 -10.48 9.29 -3.84
N PHE A 128 -9.30 9.89 -4.01
CA PHE A 128 -9.15 11.31 -4.32
C PHE A 128 -7.99 11.54 -5.28
N PRO A 129 -8.15 12.33 -6.35
CA PRO A 129 -7.02 13.07 -6.90
C PRO A 129 -6.58 14.11 -5.87
N LEU A 130 -5.26 14.33 -5.76
CA LEU A 130 -4.68 15.23 -4.77
C LEU A 130 -3.89 16.33 -5.45
N THR A 131 -4.00 17.59 -4.94
CA THR A 131 -3.17 18.72 -5.37
C THR A 131 -2.53 19.38 -4.17
N ILE A 132 -1.27 19.81 -4.33
CA ILE A 132 -0.54 20.53 -3.30
C ILE A 132 -0.82 22.01 -3.45
N GLN A 133 -1.38 22.65 -2.41
CA GLN A 133 -1.75 24.06 -2.37
C GLN A 133 -1.10 24.72 -1.14
N GLY A 134 0.12 25.22 -1.31
CA GLY A 134 0.92 25.74 -0.19
C GLY A 134 1.26 24.66 0.82
N SER A 135 0.75 24.78 2.05
CA SER A 135 0.92 23.77 3.12
C SER A 135 -0.29 22.85 3.28
N THR A 136 -1.19 22.82 2.30
CA THR A 136 -2.37 21.93 2.30
C THR A 136 -2.30 20.98 1.13
N VAL A 137 -2.63 19.72 1.37
CA VAL A 137 -2.87 18.74 0.33
C VAL A 137 -4.38 18.65 0.10
N HIS A 138 -4.82 19.32 -0.94
CA HIS A 138 -6.22 19.42 -1.31
C HIS A 138 -6.70 18.12 -1.96
N CYS A 139 -7.78 17.55 -1.43
CA CYS A 139 -8.47 16.42 -2.02
C CYS A 139 -9.53 16.95 -3.01
N GLU A 140 -9.30 16.74 -4.27
CA GLU A 140 -10.18 17.17 -5.36
C GLU A 140 -11.55 16.47 -5.29
N THR A 141 -12.03 15.95 -6.40
CA THR A 141 -13.27 15.17 -6.44
C THR A 141 -13.20 13.91 -5.61
N THR A 142 -14.15 13.71 -4.71
CA THR A 142 -14.26 12.47 -3.92
C THR A 142 -14.97 11.39 -4.73
N TRP A 143 -14.27 10.29 -5.01
CA TRP A 143 -14.85 9.07 -5.55
C TRP A 143 -15.27 8.16 -4.40
N GLN A 144 -16.58 7.94 -4.24
CA GLN A 144 -17.08 7.03 -3.22
C GLN A 144 -16.78 5.59 -3.63
N LEU A 145 -16.16 4.83 -2.73
CA LEU A 145 -15.80 3.42 -2.92
C LEU A 145 -16.79 2.56 -2.11
N PRO A 146 -17.89 2.09 -2.73
CA PRO A 146 -18.91 1.36 -1.99
C PRO A 146 -18.37 0.01 -1.52
N GLN A 147 -18.50 -0.26 -0.22
CA GLN A 147 -18.35 -1.56 0.45
C GLN A 147 -16.91 -2.17 0.51
N THR A 148 -15.91 -1.61 -0.12
CA THR A 148 -14.54 -2.15 -0.09
C THR A 148 -13.61 -1.16 0.61
N LYS A 149 -12.87 -1.64 1.61
CA LYS A 149 -11.83 -0.86 2.26
C LYS A 149 -10.50 -1.16 1.56
N PHE A 150 -9.87 -0.13 1.04
CA PHE A 150 -8.57 -0.22 0.40
C PHE A 150 -7.47 0.27 1.34
N TYR A 151 -6.36 -0.43 1.30
CA TYR A 151 -5.20 -0.17 2.16
C TYR A 151 -3.91 0.03 1.36
N GLY A 152 -3.85 -0.45 0.12
CA GLY A 152 -2.75 -0.23 -0.80
C GLY A 152 -3.24 0.50 -2.04
N LEU A 153 -2.41 1.40 -2.58
CA LEU A 153 -2.70 2.17 -3.78
C LEU A 153 -1.44 2.32 -4.64
N THR A 154 -1.56 2.05 -5.93
CA THR A 154 -0.48 2.27 -6.90
C THR A 154 -1.05 2.68 -8.24
N VAL A 155 -0.16 3.04 -9.16
CA VAL A 155 -0.51 3.29 -10.57
C VAL A 155 0.06 2.16 -11.42
N ALA A 156 -0.78 1.47 -12.18
CA ALA A 156 -0.31 0.56 -13.22
C ALA A 156 0.24 1.38 -14.39
N PRO A 157 1.49 1.12 -14.82
CA PRO A 157 2.10 1.86 -15.93
C PRO A 157 1.33 1.74 -17.24
N GLU A 158 1.53 2.71 -18.11
CA GLU A 158 0.97 2.72 -19.47
C GLU A 158 1.21 1.39 -20.22
N ASN A 159 0.26 1.03 -21.07
CA ASN A 159 0.29 -0.19 -21.87
C ASN A 159 0.35 -1.51 -21.07
N THR A 160 -0.02 -1.45 -19.79
CA THR A 160 -0.16 -2.64 -18.93
C THR A 160 -1.60 -3.15 -18.93
N LEU A 161 -2.50 -2.35 -18.41
CA LEU A 161 -3.93 -2.66 -18.33
C LEU A 161 -4.75 -1.81 -19.30
N ASP A 162 -4.30 -0.59 -19.54
CA ASP A 162 -4.83 0.37 -20.50
C ASP A 162 -3.68 1.08 -21.23
N PRO A 163 -3.94 1.77 -22.36
CA PRO A 163 -2.93 2.61 -23.02
C PRO A 163 -2.40 3.73 -22.13
N GLN A 164 -3.22 4.21 -21.18
CA GLN A 164 -2.84 5.21 -20.18
C GLN A 164 -2.57 4.54 -18.83
N GLU A 165 -1.88 5.24 -17.93
CA GLU A 165 -1.76 4.84 -16.54
C GLU A 165 -3.13 4.70 -15.89
N VAL A 166 -3.30 3.69 -15.03
CA VAL A 166 -4.54 3.43 -14.31
C VAL A 166 -4.30 3.21 -12.83
N LEU A 167 -5.22 3.70 -12.02
CA LEU A 167 -5.15 3.56 -10.58
C LEU A 167 -5.55 2.14 -10.16
N ILE A 168 -4.71 1.50 -9.37
CA ILE A 168 -4.93 0.16 -8.80
C ILE A 168 -4.93 0.26 -7.28
N ALA A 169 -6.04 -0.16 -6.68
CA ALA A 169 -6.16 -0.27 -5.24
C ALA A 169 -6.11 -1.73 -4.80
N ALA A 170 -5.64 -1.98 -3.58
CA ALA A 170 -5.61 -3.30 -2.98
C ALA A 170 -6.40 -3.33 -1.67
N ASP A 171 -7.24 -4.35 -1.50
CA ASP A 171 -7.94 -4.59 -0.24
C ASP A 171 -7.10 -5.44 0.73
N GLY A 172 -7.52 -5.49 2.00
CA GLY A 172 -6.81 -6.25 3.03
C GLY A 172 -6.82 -7.77 2.81
N LEU A 173 -7.65 -8.29 1.91
CA LEU A 173 -7.72 -9.71 1.57
C LEU A 173 -6.83 -10.07 0.37
N GLY A 174 -6.11 -9.09 -0.19
CA GLY A 174 -5.22 -9.26 -1.34
C GLY A 174 -5.93 -9.19 -2.68
N GLY A 175 -7.16 -8.71 -2.74
CA GLY A 175 -7.83 -8.37 -3.99
C GLY A 175 -7.25 -7.10 -4.61
N LEU A 176 -7.04 -7.09 -5.93
CA LEU A 176 -6.60 -5.92 -6.70
C LEU A 176 -7.76 -5.38 -7.53
N TYR A 177 -7.92 -4.06 -7.54
CA TYR A 177 -9.03 -3.38 -8.20
C TYR A 177 -8.55 -2.20 -9.02
N LYS A 178 -8.95 -2.13 -10.27
CA LYS A 178 -8.85 -0.91 -11.08
C LYS A 178 -9.90 0.08 -10.59
N ILE A 179 -9.50 1.31 -10.29
CA ILE A 179 -10.41 2.41 -9.99
C ILE A 179 -10.64 3.20 -11.29
N ASP A 180 -11.87 3.35 -11.68
CA ASP A 180 -12.23 4.19 -12.83
C ASP A 180 -12.05 5.67 -12.47
N ALA A 181 -11.17 6.37 -13.19
CA ALA A 181 -10.81 7.75 -12.89
C ALA A 181 -11.95 8.78 -13.14
N THR A 182 -13.06 8.36 -13.73
CA THR A 182 -14.21 9.22 -13.97
C THR A 182 -15.31 9.01 -12.94
N SER A 183 -15.62 7.74 -12.65
CA SER A 183 -16.74 7.35 -11.77
C SER A 183 -16.32 6.89 -10.38
N GLY A 184 -15.04 6.55 -10.19
CA GLY A 184 -14.53 5.94 -8.96
C GLY A 184 -14.92 4.47 -8.78
N VAL A 185 -15.62 3.86 -9.75
CA VAL A 185 -16.11 2.48 -9.61
C VAL A 185 -14.94 1.49 -9.62
N PRO A 186 -14.76 0.68 -8.55
CA PRO A 186 -13.73 -0.34 -8.50
C PRO A 186 -14.13 -1.59 -9.29
N THR A 187 -13.23 -2.11 -10.12
CA THR A 187 -13.40 -3.38 -10.84
C THR A 187 -12.26 -4.31 -10.48
N GLN A 188 -12.56 -5.51 -9.97
CA GLN A 188 -11.54 -6.47 -9.60
C GLN A 188 -10.76 -6.94 -10.83
N VAL A 189 -9.43 -6.88 -10.73
CA VAL A 189 -8.50 -7.20 -11.83
C VAL A 189 -7.47 -8.26 -11.45
N GLY A 190 -7.56 -8.82 -10.24
CA GLY A 190 -6.70 -9.91 -9.80
C GLY A 190 -6.72 -10.11 -8.29
N THR A 191 -5.90 -11.04 -7.83
CA THR A 191 -5.57 -11.23 -6.41
C THR A 191 -4.08 -11.46 -6.25
N LEU A 192 -3.54 -11.20 -5.04
CA LEU A 192 -2.14 -11.48 -4.71
C LEU A 192 -1.82 -12.98 -4.64
N GLY A 193 -2.83 -13.85 -4.82
CA GLY A 193 -2.66 -15.30 -4.87
C GLY A 193 -2.53 -15.94 -3.49
N THR A 194 -1.80 -17.04 -3.43
CA THR A 194 -1.63 -17.87 -2.22
C THR A 194 -0.16 -18.11 -1.92
N ASP A 195 0.16 -18.29 -0.64
CA ASP A 195 1.47 -18.75 -0.21
C ASP A 195 1.70 -20.19 -0.70
N PRO A 196 2.71 -20.45 -1.53
CA PRO A 196 2.96 -21.79 -2.04
C PRO A 196 3.36 -22.81 -0.96
N LYS A 197 3.77 -22.36 0.22
CA LYS A 197 4.17 -23.24 1.33
C LYS A 197 2.97 -23.68 2.17
N THR A 198 2.01 -22.77 2.40
CA THR A 198 0.88 -23.02 3.29
C THR A 198 -0.45 -23.17 2.56
N SER A 199 -0.51 -22.80 1.27
CA SER A 199 -1.73 -22.70 0.45
C SER A 199 -2.76 -21.71 1.02
N LEU A 200 -2.38 -20.85 1.95
CA LEU A 200 -3.23 -19.80 2.48
C LEU A 200 -3.24 -18.61 1.53
N PRO A 201 -4.37 -17.91 1.37
CA PRO A 201 -4.41 -16.67 0.61
C PRO A 201 -3.45 -15.63 1.21
N TRP A 202 -2.76 -14.91 0.34
CA TRP A 202 -2.03 -13.73 0.75
C TRP A 202 -3.01 -12.61 1.12
N ALA A 203 -2.90 -12.10 2.33
CA ALA A 203 -3.50 -10.85 2.76
C ALA A 203 -2.49 -9.73 2.56
N LEU A 204 -2.95 -8.55 2.12
CA LEU A 204 -2.10 -7.37 2.08
C LEU A 204 -1.66 -7.04 3.51
N SER A 205 -0.37 -6.87 3.73
CA SER A 205 0.16 -6.43 5.03
C SER A 205 0.24 -4.91 5.09
N GLY A 206 0.46 -4.30 3.96
CA GLY A 206 0.59 -2.87 3.86
C GLY A 206 0.23 -2.39 2.46
N ASP A 207 1.14 -2.49 1.51
CA ASP A 207 1.05 -1.73 0.28
C ASP A 207 1.54 -2.52 -0.94
N ILE A 208 1.30 -1.93 -2.11
CA ILE A 208 1.72 -2.40 -3.43
C ILE A 208 2.42 -1.27 -4.19
N VAL A 209 3.41 -1.59 -5.00
CA VAL A 209 4.08 -0.62 -5.87
C VAL A 209 4.31 -1.22 -7.26
N PHE A 210 3.97 -0.47 -8.32
CA PHE A 210 4.23 -0.84 -9.72
C PHE A 210 5.07 0.23 -10.40
N LEU A 211 6.06 -0.22 -11.18
CA LEU A 211 6.99 0.65 -11.91
C LEU A 211 7.07 0.24 -13.37
N ALA A 212 7.26 1.23 -14.25
CA ALA A 212 7.26 1.04 -15.70
C ALA A 212 8.47 0.25 -16.22
N ASN A 213 9.64 0.38 -15.58
CA ASN A 213 10.87 -0.32 -15.91
C ASN A 213 11.12 -0.47 -17.43
N SER A 214 11.16 0.66 -18.15
CA SER A 214 11.43 0.70 -19.60
C SER A 214 10.54 -0.24 -20.44
N GLY A 215 9.25 -0.34 -20.11
CA GLY A 215 8.27 -1.16 -20.84
C GLY A 215 8.19 -2.63 -20.40
N ASN A 216 8.96 -3.01 -19.38
CA ASN A 216 8.82 -4.30 -18.70
C ASN A 216 8.42 -4.07 -17.23
N PRO A 217 7.14 -3.80 -16.95
CA PRO A 217 6.69 -3.36 -15.64
C PRO A 217 7.01 -4.37 -14.56
N ILE A 218 7.38 -3.85 -13.40
CA ILE A 218 7.72 -4.63 -12.21
C ILE A 218 6.77 -4.20 -11.09
N GLY A 219 6.31 -5.17 -10.30
CA GLY A 219 5.49 -4.91 -9.14
C GLY A 219 5.96 -5.66 -7.91
N PHE A 220 5.78 -5.03 -6.74
CA PHE A 220 6.01 -5.64 -5.44
C PHE A 220 4.82 -5.40 -4.53
N ALA A 221 4.63 -6.30 -3.57
CA ALA A 221 3.70 -6.13 -2.47
C ALA A 221 4.29 -6.71 -1.18
N THR A 222 3.93 -6.13 -0.04
CA THR A 222 4.16 -6.74 1.27
C THR A 222 2.90 -7.44 1.72
N VAL A 223 3.04 -8.73 2.03
CA VAL A 223 1.92 -9.62 2.31
C VAL A 223 2.17 -10.44 3.57
N ARG A 224 1.10 -11.03 4.11
CA ARG A 224 1.16 -11.99 5.21
C ARG A 224 0.07 -13.05 5.07
N THR A 225 0.24 -14.17 5.73
CA THR A 225 -0.81 -15.18 5.83
C THR A 225 -1.66 -14.95 7.08
N CYS A 226 -2.98 -15.09 6.92
CA CYS A 226 -3.94 -14.94 8.01
C CYS A 226 -4.79 -16.22 8.11
N PRO A 227 -4.35 -17.23 8.89
CA PRO A 227 -5.13 -18.46 9.05
C PRO A 227 -6.47 -18.19 9.75
N SER A 228 -7.54 -18.89 9.32
CA SER A 228 -8.86 -18.73 9.94
C SER A 228 -8.81 -19.03 11.45
N GLY A 229 -9.36 -18.12 12.26
CA GLY A 229 -9.41 -18.27 13.72
C GLY A 229 -8.06 -18.12 14.45
N LYS A 230 -7.03 -17.66 13.74
CA LYS A 230 -5.71 -17.36 14.34
C LYS A 230 -5.25 -15.96 13.95
N PRO A 231 -4.36 -15.35 14.72
CA PRO A 231 -3.71 -14.10 14.33
C PRO A 231 -2.97 -14.27 12.99
N CYS A 232 -2.90 -13.18 12.22
CA CYS A 232 -2.05 -13.13 11.04
C CYS A 232 -0.57 -13.25 11.43
N ALA A 233 0.28 -13.64 10.48
CA ALA A 233 1.73 -13.57 10.65
C ALA A 233 2.15 -12.13 10.98
N THR A 234 3.09 -11.99 11.91
CA THR A 234 3.62 -10.69 12.35
C THR A 234 4.76 -10.18 11.48
N VAL A 235 5.38 -11.09 10.74
CA VAL A 235 6.47 -10.77 9.79
C VAL A 235 5.87 -10.68 8.40
N ASP A 236 6.20 -9.63 7.69
CA ASP A 236 5.78 -9.47 6.31
C ASP A 236 6.61 -10.34 5.38
N THR A 237 6.05 -10.65 4.24
CA THR A 237 6.74 -11.32 3.13
C THR A 237 6.71 -10.41 1.92
N LEU A 238 7.86 -10.17 1.30
CA LEU A 238 7.94 -9.49 0.02
C LEU A 238 7.59 -10.49 -1.09
N ILE A 239 6.64 -10.11 -1.94
CA ILE A 239 6.31 -10.84 -3.16
C ILE A 239 6.54 -9.95 -4.39
N GLU A 240 6.84 -10.58 -5.52
CA GLU A 240 6.82 -9.94 -6.83
C GLU A 240 5.48 -10.19 -7.50
N VAL A 241 4.92 -9.14 -8.07
CA VAL A 241 3.63 -9.13 -8.77
C VAL A 241 3.87 -9.15 -10.28
N ASP A 242 3.20 -10.03 -11.01
CA ASP A 242 3.14 -9.98 -12.46
C ASP A 242 2.16 -8.89 -12.90
N VAL A 243 2.68 -7.70 -13.11
CA VAL A 243 1.89 -6.53 -13.50
C VAL A 243 1.20 -6.72 -14.85
N LYS A 244 1.79 -7.52 -15.77
CA LYS A 244 1.21 -7.84 -17.08
C LYS A 244 0.04 -8.84 -17.00
N ALA A 245 -0.04 -9.61 -15.93
CA ALA A 245 -1.14 -10.54 -15.69
C ALA A 245 -2.40 -9.85 -15.14
N ILE A 246 -2.31 -8.60 -14.72
CA ILE A 246 -3.42 -7.83 -14.14
C ILE A 246 -4.48 -7.58 -15.24
N LYS A 247 -5.67 -8.19 -15.08
CA LYS A 247 -6.84 -7.97 -15.95
C LYS A 247 -8.08 -8.57 -15.29
N PRO A 248 -9.29 -8.14 -15.69
CA PRO A 248 -10.52 -8.76 -15.20
C PRO A 248 -10.53 -10.27 -15.37
N GLY A 249 -10.90 -11.00 -14.30
CA GLY A 249 -10.95 -12.46 -14.29
C GLY A 249 -9.64 -13.17 -13.93
N THR A 250 -8.53 -12.45 -13.71
CA THR A 250 -7.27 -13.05 -13.23
C THR A 250 -7.43 -13.57 -11.80
N GLN A 251 -7.10 -14.86 -11.60
CA GLN A 251 -7.19 -15.51 -10.28
C GLN A 251 -6.00 -15.15 -9.36
N SER A 252 -4.81 -14.98 -9.93
CA SER A 252 -3.60 -14.65 -9.19
C SER A 252 -2.63 -13.87 -10.07
N VAL A 253 -2.05 -12.82 -9.50
CA VAL A 253 -0.96 -12.05 -10.11
C VAL A 253 0.37 -12.28 -9.40
N LEU A 254 0.46 -13.29 -8.54
CA LEU A 254 1.72 -13.68 -7.90
C LEU A 254 2.72 -14.16 -8.96
N LYS A 255 3.86 -13.48 -9.07
CA LYS A 255 4.97 -13.90 -9.92
C LYS A 255 5.95 -14.78 -9.14
N SER A 256 6.39 -14.30 -7.99
CA SER A 256 7.29 -15.06 -7.11
C SER A 256 7.19 -14.58 -5.66
N VAL A 257 7.53 -15.45 -4.72
CA VAL A 257 7.75 -15.10 -3.31
C VAL A 257 9.24 -14.80 -3.15
N ARG A 258 9.57 -13.57 -2.76
CA ARG A 258 10.97 -13.17 -2.54
C ARG A 258 11.46 -13.66 -1.19
N GLY A 259 10.78 -13.35 -0.11
CA GLY A 259 11.10 -13.87 1.22
C GLY A 259 10.48 -13.05 2.34
N ALA A 260 10.66 -13.55 3.56
CA ALA A 260 10.25 -12.83 4.76
C ALA A 260 11.14 -11.61 5.00
N THR A 261 10.55 -10.50 5.46
CA THR A 261 11.28 -9.28 5.81
C THR A 261 12.05 -9.47 7.11
N SER A 262 13.16 -10.15 7.03
CA SER A 262 14.04 -10.49 8.15
C SER A 262 15.40 -9.83 7.98
N LYS A 263 16.07 -9.55 9.10
CA LYS A 263 17.39 -8.90 9.09
C LYS A 263 18.39 -9.67 8.24
N GLY A 264 18.87 -9.02 7.18
CA GLY A 264 19.90 -9.58 6.30
C GLY A 264 21.28 -9.62 6.96
N SER A 265 22.11 -10.59 6.58
CA SER A 265 23.51 -10.66 7.05
C SER A 265 24.34 -9.44 6.61
N TRP A 266 23.96 -8.76 5.55
CA TRP A 266 24.54 -7.53 5.05
C TRP A 266 24.24 -6.30 5.91
N CYS A 267 23.17 -6.35 6.73
CA CYS A 267 22.72 -5.26 7.58
C CYS A 267 23.73 -4.97 8.68
N LYS A 268 24.37 -3.81 8.60
CA LYS A 268 25.36 -3.34 9.60
C LYS A 268 24.73 -2.60 10.78
N ASN A 269 23.46 -2.21 10.66
CA ASN A 269 22.77 -1.51 11.74
C ASN A 269 22.51 -2.47 12.92
N SER A 270 23.21 -2.28 14.03
CA SER A 270 23.06 -3.12 15.23
C SER A 270 21.69 -2.95 15.89
N ALA A 271 21.06 -1.78 15.74
CA ALA A 271 19.72 -1.49 16.26
C ALA A 271 18.60 -2.09 15.40
N SER A 272 18.93 -2.65 14.21
CA SER A 272 17.95 -3.27 13.33
C SER A 272 17.31 -4.49 14.00
N PRO A 273 15.97 -4.57 14.10
CA PRO A 273 15.28 -5.75 14.61
C PRO A 273 15.52 -6.97 13.73
N GLN A 274 15.26 -8.17 14.25
CA GLN A 274 15.45 -9.42 13.52
C GLN A 274 14.40 -9.63 12.43
N THR A 275 13.21 -9.06 12.60
CA THR A 275 12.09 -9.19 11.67
C THR A 275 11.34 -7.89 11.57
N PHE A 276 10.71 -7.68 10.44
CA PHE A 276 9.89 -6.49 10.16
C PHE A 276 8.49 -6.91 9.74
N GLY A 277 7.52 -6.08 10.05
CA GLY A 277 6.12 -6.27 9.67
C GLY A 277 5.36 -4.97 9.74
N SER A 278 4.11 -4.99 9.28
CA SER A 278 3.25 -3.81 9.25
C SER A 278 3.87 -2.65 8.44
N MET A 279 4.42 -3.00 7.25
CA MET A 279 4.93 -2.04 6.27
C MET A 279 3.76 -1.42 5.52
N PHE A 280 3.15 -0.38 6.10
CA PHE A 280 1.94 0.25 5.55
C PHE A 280 2.17 1.01 4.25
N GLY A 281 3.40 1.44 3.96
CA GLY A 281 3.78 2.00 2.67
C GLY A 281 4.99 1.26 2.10
N ILE A 282 5.03 1.06 0.78
CA ILE A 282 6.24 0.60 0.10
C ILE A 282 6.52 1.41 -1.16
N VAL A 283 7.79 1.62 -1.43
CA VAL A 283 8.26 2.16 -2.72
C VAL A 283 9.43 1.32 -3.21
N ALA A 284 9.63 1.26 -4.54
CA ALA A 284 10.80 0.60 -5.09
C ALA A 284 11.67 1.60 -5.84
N TYR A 285 12.98 1.56 -5.57
CA TYR A 285 13.97 2.44 -6.19
C TYR A 285 15.28 1.68 -6.39
N LYS A 286 15.76 1.61 -7.63
CA LYS A 286 16.90 0.79 -8.04
C LYS A 286 16.66 -0.70 -7.71
N ASP A 287 17.52 -1.33 -6.94
CA ASP A 287 17.47 -2.74 -6.56
C ASP A 287 16.84 -2.99 -5.18
N VAL A 288 16.23 -1.96 -4.60
CA VAL A 288 15.70 -1.97 -3.23
C VAL A 288 14.22 -1.64 -3.21
N VAL A 289 13.49 -2.31 -2.33
CA VAL A 289 12.16 -1.90 -1.88
C VAL A 289 12.31 -1.26 -0.49
N TYR A 290 11.77 -0.07 -0.31
CA TYR A 290 11.73 0.59 0.99
C TYR A 290 10.35 0.45 1.60
N GLY A 291 10.31 -0.02 2.85
CA GLY A 291 9.09 -0.13 3.65
C GLY A 291 8.99 0.98 4.69
N PHE A 292 7.78 1.47 4.91
CA PHE A 292 7.44 2.52 5.86
C PHE A 292 6.46 1.96 6.88
N SER A 293 6.80 2.03 8.18
CA SER A 293 5.99 1.41 9.23
C SER A 293 5.27 2.44 10.12
N ARG A 294 4.22 2.00 10.80
CA ARG A 294 3.57 2.83 11.82
C ARG A 294 4.42 3.06 13.08
N ALA A 295 5.50 2.32 13.26
CA ALA A 295 6.48 2.61 14.30
C ALA A 295 7.36 3.83 13.96
N GLY A 296 7.28 4.33 12.71
CA GLY A 296 8.12 5.41 12.20
C GLY A 296 9.40 4.91 11.55
N ASP A 297 9.50 3.61 11.30
CA ASP A 297 10.68 3.03 10.68
C ASP A 297 10.64 3.16 9.16
N ILE A 298 11.81 3.41 8.59
CA ILE A 298 12.10 3.22 7.17
C ILE A 298 13.05 2.04 7.07
N VAL A 299 12.66 1.05 6.29
CA VAL A 299 13.34 -0.25 6.18
C VAL A 299 13.75 -0.48 4.73
N GLU A 300 15.02 -0.78 4.51
CA GLU A 300 15.53 -1.26 3.23
C GLU A 300 15.28 -2.77 3.11
N ILE A 301 14.69 -3.21 2.00
CA ILE A 301 14.34 -4.61 1.73
C ILE A 301 14.94 -4.98 0.37
N HIS A 302 15.83 -5.96 0.32
CA HIS A 302 16.37 -6.46 -0.94
C HIS A 302 15.27 -7.13 -1.77
N ASN A 303 15.12 -6.69 -3.01
CA ASN A 303 14.09 -7.19 -3.90
C ASN A 303 14.33 -8.62 -4.40
N THR A 304 15.49 -9.19 -4.12
CA THR A 304 15.89 -10.56 -4.54
C THR A 304 15.43 -11.63 -3.56
N ASP A 305 15.52 -11.37 -2.26
CA ASP A 305 15.32 -12.38 -1.21
C ASP A 305 14.46 -11.90 -0.01
N GLY A 306 14.02 -10.63 -0.03
CA GLY A 306 13.23 -10.06 1.06
C GLY A 306 14.03 -9.72 2.32
N SER A 307 15.35 -9.98 2.35
CA SER A 307 16.18 -9.61 3.50
C SER A 307 16.18 -8.10 3.72
N ALA A 308 16.17 -7.67 4.99
CA ALA A 308 15.84 -6.30 5.34
C ALA A 308 16.80 -5.70 6.37
N CYS A 309 16.88 -4.35 6.40
CA CYS A 309 17.66 -3.59 7.36
C CYS A 309 16.96 -2.27 7.72
N LEU A 310 16.98 -1.92 9.00
CA LEU A 310 16.51 -0.61 9.44
C LEU A 310 17.43 0.50 8.91
N VAL A 311 16.86 1.42 8.15
CA VAL A 311 17.54 2.61 7.61
C VAL A 311 17.48 3.75 8.61
N SER A 312 16.27 4.12 9.03
CA SER A 312 16.04 5.18 10.02
C SER A 312 14.76 4.90 10.80
N SER A 313 14.63 5.54 11.97
CA SER A 313 13.43 5.47 12.80
C SER A 313 13.12 6.85 13.36
N ASP A 314 11.89 7.31 13.14
CA ASP A 314 11.34 8.54 13.73
C ASP A 314 9.96 8.25 14.29
N THR A 315 9.90 7.94 15.57
CA THR A 315 8.67 7.56 16.27
C THR A 315 7.57 8.63 16.28
N SER A 316 7.91 9.87 15.92
CA SER A 316 6.92 10.94 15.72
C SER A 316 6.13 10.78 14.41
N ARG A 317 6.62 10.00 13.45
CA ARG A 317 6.02 9.77 12.14
C ARG A 317 5.45 8.36 12.06
N LYS A 318 4.16 8.25 12.29
CA LYS A 318 3.45 6.98 12.13
C LYS A 318 3.02 6.84 10.67
N TYR A 319 3.92 6.31 9.84
CA TYR A 319 3.66 6.17 8.41
C TYR A 319 2.46 5.25 8.15
N ALA A 320 1.58 5.69 7.27
CA ALA A 320 0.35 4.99 6.88
C ALA A 320 0.36 4.54 5.40
N GLY A 321 1.26 5.09 4.60
CA GLY A 321 1.43 4.75 3.19
C GLY A 321 2.60 5.50 2.56
N ALA A 322 2.97 5.11 1.34
CA ALA A 322 4.00 5.77 0.54
C ALA A 322 3.77 5.55 -0.95
N GLY A 323 4.27 6.46 -1.79
CA GLY A 323 4.18 6.34 -3.24
C GLY A 323 5.38 6.96 -3.93
N ILE A 324 5.73 6.43 -5.09
CA ILE A 324 6.80 6.92 -5.95
C ILE A 324 6.30 6.96 -7.39
N THR A 325 6.80 7.91 -8.20
CA THR A 325 6.45 7.97 -9.63
C THR A 325 6.74 6.67 -10.34
N THR A 326 5.82 6.23 -11.21
CA THR A 326 5.94 4.96 -11.96
C THR A 326 7.19 4.87 -12.83
N ILE A 327 7.82 6.00 -13.17
CA ILE A 327 9.06 6.09 -13.94
C ILE A 327 10.33 5.99 -13.08
N ALA A 328 10.21 5.79 -11.76
CA ALA A 328 11.37 5.61 -10.91
C ALA A 328 12.22 4.43 -11.41
N PRO A 329 13.55 4.59 -11.45
CA PRO A 329 14.41 3.52 -11.92
C PRO A 329 14.34 2.33 -10.97
N VAL A 330 14.15 1.14 -11.54
CA VAL A 330 14.14 -0.13 -10.79
C VAL A 330 14.96 -1.18 -11.53
N VAL A 331 15.66 -2.00 -10.77
CA VAL A 331 16.40 -3.15 -11.29
C VAL A 331 15.56 -4.40 -11.04
N ALA A 332 15.29 -5.16 -12.12
CA ALA A 332 14.59 -6.42 -12.01
C ALA A 332 15.39 -7.40 -11.14
N PRO A 333 14.74 -8.10 -10.20
CA PRO A 333 15.41 -9.14 -9.44
C PRO A 333 15.90 -10.24 -10.39
N VAL A 334 17.15 -10.66 -10.24
CA VAL A 334 17.68 -11.85 -10.91
C VAL A 334 17.19 -13.10 -10.19
N ASN A 335 16.63 -14.04 -10.98
CA ASN A 335 16.15 -15.33 -10.48
C ASN A 335 17.29 -16.32 -10.35
#